data_b7e55e594fb912d901b191ea668b39b8
#
_entry.id   b7e55e594fb912d901b191ea668b39b8
#
_cell.length_a   1.000
_cell.length_b   1.000
_cell.length_c   1.000
_cell.angle_alpha   90.00
_cell.angle_beta   90.00
_cell.angle_gamma   90.00
#
_symmetry.space_group_name_H-M   'P 1'
#
loop_
_entity.id
_entity.type
_entity.pdbx_description
1 polymer ?
#
loop_
_entity_poly.entity_id
_entity_poly.type
_entity_poly.pdbx_seq_one_letter_code
_entity_poly.pdbx_strand_id
1 'polypeptide(L)'
;MCIRDSALTLSLSLYTATFIAECVRAGIQGVGKGQKEAAASIGLTPNQVLKLVIMPQALRIIIPPTTNQYLNLTKNSSLAAAIAYPDLVLVFAGTALMQTGKAIEIVSITMFTYLSLSISISILMNWYNKKIAIQEK
;
A
#
# COMPACT_ATOMS: atom_id res chain seq x y z
N MET A 1 -24.00 -2.31 13.85
CA MET A 1 -22.65 -1.80 13.74
C MET A 1 -21.69 -2.87 13.21
N CYS A 2 -21.56 -4.02 13.82
CA CYS A 2 -20.60 -5.06 13.41
C CYS A 2 -20.66 -5.53 11.94
N ILE A 3 -21.83 -5.59 11.32
CA ILE A 3 -21.96 -6.08 9.93
C ILE A 3 -21.34 -5.09 8.92
N ARG A 4 -21.55 -3.79 9.11
CA ARG A 4 -20.95 -2.76 8.25
C ARG A 4 -19.43 -2.71 8.39
N ASP A 5 -18.94 -2.85 9.62
CA ASP A 5 -17.52 -2.82 9.94
C ASP A 5 -16.79 -4.01 9.30
N SER A 6 -17.36 -5.22 9.46
CA SER A 6 -16.81 -6.42 8.85
C SER A 6 -16.93 -6.42 7.33
N ALA A 7 -18.03 -5.91 6.76
CA ALA A 7 -18.18 -5.81 5.32
C ALA A 7 -17.16 -4.82 4.70
N LEU A 8 -16.96 -3.67 5.35
CA LEU A 8 -15.98 -2.67 4.91
C LEU A 8 -14.55 -3.21 4.98
N THR A 9 -14.17 -3.79 6.12
CA THR A 9 -12.83 -4.34 6.32
C THR A 9 -12.54 -5.49 5.37
N LEU A 10 -13.49 -6.41 5.16
CA LEU A 10 -13.35 -7.50 4.19
C LEU A 10 -13.22 -6.98 2.76
N SER A 11 -14.06 -6.04 2.36
CA SER A 11 -14.03 -5.49 1.00
C SER A 11 -12.71 -4.78 0.71
N LEU A 12 -12.25 -3.90 1.61
CA LEU A 12 -11.00 -3.18 1.44
C LEU A 12 -9.79 -4.11 1.52
N SER A 13 -9.83 -5.11 2.41
CA SER A 13 -8.76 -6.09 2.54
C SER A 13 -8.64 -6.96 1.29
N LEU A 14 -9.74 -7.50 0.77
CA LEU A 14 -9.75 -8.31 -0.44
C LEU A 14 -9.31 -7.48 -1.66
N TYR A 15 -9.84 -6.27 -1.79
CA TYR A 15 -9.44 -5.35 -2.86
C TYR A 15 -7.94 -5.08 -2.83
N THR A 16 -7.41 -4.70 -1.69
CA THR A 16 -5.98 -4.37 -1.55
C THR A 16 -5.10 -5.61 -1.71
N ALA A 17 -5.54 -6.76 -1.21
CA ALA A 17 -4.82 -8.02 -1.32
C ALA A 17 -4.60 -8.45 -2.79
N THR A 18 -5.59 -8.25 -3.66
CA THR A 18 -5.44 -8.56 -5.10
C THR A 18 -4.34 -7.73 -5.76
N PHE A 19 -4.30 -6.43 -5.47
CA PHE A 19 -3.25 -5.55 -6.01
C PHE A 19 -1.86 -5.88 -5.44
N ILE A 20 -1.77 -6.18 -4.14
CA ILE A 20 -0.50 -6.59 -3.53
C ILE A 20 -0.03 -7.93 -4.13
N ALA A 21 -0.94 -8.88 -4.33
CA ALA A 21 -0.61 -10.14 -4.97
C ALA A 21 -0.05 -9.96 -6.39
N GLU A 22 -0.63 -9.03 -7.18
CA GLU A 22 -0.11 -8.71 -8.51
C GLU A 22 1.26 -8.01 -8.44
N CYS A 23 1.49 -7.13 -7.48
CA CYS A 23 2.82 -6.54 -7.26
C CYS A 23 3.87 -7.61 -6.93
N VAL A 24 3.53 -8.57 -6.07
CA VAL A 24 4.41 -9.69 -5.71
C VAL A 24 4.70 -10.56 -6.92
N ARG A 25 3.66 -10.92 -7.67
CA ARG A 25 3.80 -11.71 -8.90
C ARG A 25 4.70 -11.02 -9.91
N ALA A 26 4.46 -9.75 -10.19
CA ALA A 26 5.26 -8.95 -11.11
C ALA A 26 6.71 -8.84 -10.64
N GLY A 27 6.95 -8.67 -9.36
CA GLY A 27 8.29 -8.61 -8.79
C GLY A 27 9.07 -9.92 -8.95
N ILE A 28 8.42 -11.06 -8.72
CA ILE A 28 9.05 -12.39 -8.93
C ILE A 28 9.32 -12.66 -10.42
N GLN A 29 8.40 -12.25 -11.28
CA GLN A 29 8.56 -12.39 -12.73
C GLN A 29 9.58 -11.42 -13.32
N GLY A 30 9.76 -10.25 -12.68
CA GLY A 30 10.72 -9.23 -13.08
C GLY A 30 12.19 -9.64 -12.87
N VAL A 31 12.45 -10.67 -12.05
CA VAL A 31 13.79 -11.23 -11.92
C VAL A 31 14.16 -11.99 -13.20
N GLY A 32 15.25 -11.58 -13.84
CA GLY A 32 15.69 -12.10 -15.13
C GLY A 32 15.86 -13.62 -15.13
N LYS A 33 15.43 -14.26 -16.24
CA LYS A 33 15.53 -15.73 -16.40
C LYS A 33 16.95 -16.23 -16.26
N GLY A 34 17.94 -15.48 -16.75
CA GLY A 34 19.36 -15.84 -16.64
C GLY A 34 19.85 -16.02 -15.21
N GLN A 35 19.29 -15.28 -14.24
CA GLN A 35 19.63 -15.47 -12.83
C GLN A 35 19.15 -16.83 -12.30
N LYS A 36 17.99 -17.28 -12.75
CA LYS A 36 17.43 -18.59 -12.40
C LYS A 36 18.24 -19.73 -13.03
N GLU A 37 18.62 -19.56 -14.29
CA GLU A 37 19.40 -20.54 -15.05
C GLU A 37 20.83 -20.65 -14.52
N ALA A 38 21.47 -19.53 -14.23
CA ALA A 38 22.79 -19.51 -13.60
C ALA A 38 22.79 -20.17 -12.22
N ALA A 39 21.79 -19.92 -11.40
CA ALA A 39 21.64 -20.55 -10.10
C ALA A 39 21.40 -22.08 -10.21
N ALA A 40 20.64 -22.52 -11.20
CA ALA A 40 20.42 -23.92 -11.48
C ALA A 40 21.72 -24.63 -11.96
N SER A 41 22.53 -23.92 -12.76
CA SER A 41 23.81 -24.48 -13.30
C SER A 41 24.84 -24.79 -12.20
N ILE A 42 24.79 -24.07 -11.07
CA ILE A 42 25.65 -24.36 -9.90
C ILE A 42 25.04 -25.39 -8.93
N GLY A 43 23.94 -26.04 -9.34
CA GLY A 43 23.32 -27.13 -8.57
C GLY A 43 22.39 -26.73 -7.44
N LEU A 44 21.92 -25.48 -7.39
CA LEU A 44 20.93 -25.04 -6.41
C LEU A 44 19.57 -25.68 -6.67
N THR A 45 18.94 -26.18 -5.61
CA THR A 45 17.57 -26.68 -5.69
C THR A 45 16.58 -25.53 -5.94
N PRO A 46 15.39 -25.77 -6.53
CA PRO A 46 14.40 -24.73 -6.81
C PRO A 46 14.04 -23.85 -5.60
N ASN A 47 13.96 -24.45 -4.42
CA ASN A 47 13.70 -23.72 -3.17
C ASN A 47 14.86 -22.81 -2.75
N GLN A 48 16.10 -23.25 -2.98
CA GLN A 48 17.30 -22.44 -2.73
C GLN A 48 17.41 -21.30 -3.74
N VAL A 49 17.13 -21.56 -5.02
CA VAL A 49 17.05 -20.52 -6.06
C VAL A 49 16.04 -19.45 -5.67
N LEU A 50 14.84 -19.86 -5.23
CA LEU A 50 13.80 -18.92 -4.81
C LEU A 50 14.25 -18.06 -3.62
N LYS A 51 14.79 -18.69 -2.56
CA LYS A 51 15.12 -17.99 -1.31
C LYS A 51 16.40 -17.15 -1.40
N LEU A 52 17.43 -17.66 -2.07
CA LEU A 52 18.77 -17.04 -2.05
C LEU A 52 18.99 -16.07 -3.23
N VAL A 53 18.34 -16.31 -4.37
CA VAL A 53 18.59 -15.53 -5.58
C VAL A 53 17.38 -14.66 -5.94
N ILE A 54 16.18 -15.25 -6.02
CA ILE A 54 15.00 -14.55 -6.52
C ILE A 54 14.43 -13.59 -5.47
N MET A 55 14.20 -14.06 -4.23
CA MET A 55 13.54 -13.26 -3.20
C MET A 55 14.25 -11.95 -2.88
N PRO A 56 15.59 -11.89 -2.68
CA PRO A 56 16.25 -10.62 -2.38
C PRO A 56 16.18 -9.61 -3.53
N GLN A 57 16.15 -10.09 -4.78
CA GLN A 57 15.99 -9.25 -5.96
C GLN A 57 14.52 -8.83 -6.17
N ALA A 58 13.59 -9.79 -6.05
CA ALA A 58 12.16 -9.53 -6.19
C ALA A 58 11.65 -8.52 -5.16
N LEU A 59 12.08 -8.58 -3.90
CA LEU A 59 11.67 -7.64 -2.86
C LEU A 59 11.96 -6.19 -3.24
N ARG A 60 13.07 -5.92 -3.91
CA ARG A 60 13.40 -4.57 -4.38
C ARG A 60 12.42 -4.06 -5.43
N ILE A 61 11.89 -4.96 -6.26
CA ILE A 61 10.91 -4.63 -7.29
C ILE A 61 9.51 -4.50 -6.67
N ILE A 62 9.19 -5.32 -5.65
CA ILE A 62 7.88 -5.39 -4.99
C ILE A 62 7.62 -4.18 -4.09
N ILE A 63 8.62 -3.73 -3.33
CA ILE A 63 8.43 -2.74 -2.27
C ILE A 63 7.92 -1.38 -2.78
N PRO A 64 8.48 -0.77 -3.86
CA PRO A 64 7.99 0.52 -4.36
C PRO A 64 6.50 0.51 -4.75
N PRO A 65 6.00 -0.40 -5.59
CA PRO A 65 4.58 -0.43 -5.94
C PRO A 65 3.69 -0.80 -4.76
N THR A 66 4.15 -1.64 -3.82
CA THR A 66 3.40 -1.95 -2.59
C THR A 66 3.20 -0.70 -1.71
N THR A 67 4.20 0.20 -1.65
CA THR A 67 4.06 1.48 -0.97
C THR A 67 2.89 2.30 -1.51
N ASN A 68 2.72 2.34 -2.82
CA ASN A 68 1.61 3.03 -3.45
C ASN A 68 0.25 2.40 -3.08
N GLN A 69 0.20 1.08 -2.87
CA GLN A 69 -1.03 0.42 -2.43
C GLN A 69 -1.42 0.82 -1.00
N TYR A 70 -0.47 1.01 -0.09
CA TYR A 70 -0.78 1.54 1.24
C TYR A 70 -1.30 2.98 1.20
N LEU A 71 -0.72 3.83 0.35
CA LEU A 71 -1.22 5.20 0.14
C LEU A 71 -2.62 5.20 -0.47
N ASN A 72 -2.89 4.31 -1.43
CA ASN A 72 -4.21 4.15 -2.02
C ASN A 72 -5.23 3.63 -1.00
N LEU A 73 -4.85 2.67 -0.15
CA LEU A 73 -5.72 2.16 0.91
C LEU A 73 -6.12 3.28 1.88
N THR A 74 -5.17 4.13 2.28
CA THR A 74 -5.45 5.27 3.16
C THR A 74 -6.46 6.24 2.53
N LYS A 75 -6.39 6.49 1.23
CA LYS A 75 -7.35 7.32 0.50
C LYS A 75 -8.70 6.60 0.32
N ASN A 76 -8.66 5.32 -0.02
CA ASN A 76 -9.85 4.51 -0.25
C ASN A 76 -10.65 4.26 1.02
N SER A 77 -10.03 4.39 2.21
CA SER A 77 -10.78 4.31 3.48
C SER A 77 -11.88 5.38 3.56
N SER A 78 -11.70 6.53 2.89
CA SER A 78 -12.71 7.59 2.82
C SER A 78 -13.99 7.17 2.07
N LEU A 79 -13.96 6.11 1.28
CA LEU A 79 -15.17 5.53 0.66
C LEU A 79 -16.15 4.96 1.69
N ALA A 80 -15.69 4.73 2.93
CA ALA A 80 -16.53 4.38 4.06
C ALA A 80 -17.65 5.39 4.33
N ALA A 81 -17.41 6.66 3.98
CA ALA A 81 -18.42 7.72 4.08
C ALA A 81 -19.68 7.41 3.22
N ALA A 82 -19.54 6.71 2.09
CA ALA A 82 -20.64 6.35 1.22
C ALA A 82 -21.65 5.37 1.87
N ILE A 83 -21.18 4.58 2.84
CA ILE A 83 -22.04 3.68 3.63
C ILE A 83 -22.40 4.27 5.02
N ALA A 84 -22.28 5.59 5.16
CA ALA A 84 -22.50 6.31 6.41
C ALA A 84 -21.67 5.75 7.60
N TYR A 85 -20.47 5.27 7.33
CA TYR A 85 -19.51 4.89 8.36
C TYR A 85 -18.78 6.15 8.84
N PRO A 86 -18.66 6.38 10.18
CA PRO A 86 -18.00 7.57 10.70
C PRO A 86 -16.49 7.52 10.42
N ASP A 87 -16.12 7.95 9.23
CA ASP A 87 -14.76 8.20 8.79
C ASP A 87 -14.43 9.69 8.90
N LEU A 88 -13.16 10.04 8.74
CA LEU A 88 -12.66 11.39 8.82
C LEU A 88 -13.42 12.35 7.87
N VAL A 89 -13.72 11.88 6.65
CA VAL A 89 -14.50 12.65 5.67
C VAL A 89 -15.92 12.86 6.14
N LEU A 90 -16.61 11.83 6.64
CA LEU A 90 -17.99 11.95 7.11
C LEU A 90 -18.10 12.86 8.35
N VAL A 91 -17.14 12.75 9.26
CA VAL A 91 -17.12 13.59 10.49
C VAL A 91 -16.83 15.04 10.15
N PHE A 92 -15.83 15.34 9.35
CA PHE A 92 -15.47 16.73 9.02
C PHE A 92 -16.37 17.30 7.92
N ALA A 93 -16.46 16.68 6.76
CA ALA A 93 -17.22 17.21 5.63
C ALA A 93 -18.73 16.99 5.78
N GLY A 94 -19.16 15.96 6.51
CA GLY A 94 -20.58 15.74 6.82
C GLY A 94 -21.03 16.52 8.05
N THR A 95 -20.59 16.10 9.23
CA THR A 95 -21.12 16.62 10.51
C THR A 95 -20.65 18.03 10.81
N ALA A 96 -19.35 18.29 10.73
CA ALA A 96 -18.80 19.61 11.09
C ALA A 96 -19.25 20.69 10.10
N LEU A 97 -19.35 20.37 8.81
CA LEU A 97 -19.84 21.27 7.78
C LEU A 97 -21.31 21.66 8.02
N MET A 98 -22.17 20.68 8.35
CA MET A 98 -23.58 20.92 8.64
C MET A 98 -23.79 21.79 9.88
N GLN A 99 -22.92 21.69 10.90
CA GLN A 99 -23.02 22.43 12.14
C GLN A 99 -22.47 23.86 12.06
N THR A 100 -21.40 24.07 11.28
CA THR A 100 -20.70 25.38 11.26
C THR A 100 -20.99 26.22 10.03
N GLY A 101 -21.42 25.59 8.91
CA GLY A 101 -21.65 26.28 7.63
C GLY A 101 -20.38 26.79 6.93
N LYS A 102 -19.19 26.55 7.50
CA LYS A 102 -17.89 27.04 7.00
C LYS A 102 -17.21 26.02 6.08
N ALA A 103 -17.73 25.90 4.86
CA ALA A 103 -17.30 24.87 3.92
C ALA A 103 -15.80 24.93 3.58
N ILE A 104 -15.27 26.11 3.31
CA ILE A 104 -13.87 26.28 2.86
C ILE A 104 -12.89 25.88 3.96
N GLU A 105 -13.14 26.30 5.21
CA GLU A 105 -12.28 25.99 6.33
C GLU A 105 -12.23 24.48 6.60
N ILE A 106 -13.38 23.82 6.62
CA ILE A 106 -13.48 22.40 6.95
C ILE A 106 -12.87 21.53 5.85
N VAL A 107 -13.15 21.84 4.58
CA VAL A 107 -12.52 21.12 3.45
C VAL A 107 -11.01 21.28 3.47
N SER A 108 -10.51 22.51 3.75
CA SER A 108 -9.06 22.75 3.85
C SER A 108 -8.42 21.93 4.97
N ILE A 109 -9.04 21.86 6.16
CA ILE A 109 -8.55 21.05 7.28
C ILE A 109 -8.55 19.56 6.92
N THR A 110 -9.61 19.07 6.29
CA THR A 110 -9.71 17.67 5.86
C THR A 110 -8.62 17.32 4.85
N MET A 111 -8.39 18.17 3.86
CA MET A 111 -7.33 17.98 2.88
C MET A 111 -5.94 18.03 3.52
N PHE A 112 -5.72 18.94 4.45
CA PHE A 112 -4.45 19.05 5.16
C PHE A 112 -4.15 17.81 6.01
N THR A 113 -5.16 17.24 6.68
CA THR A 113 -4.99 15.99 7.46
C THR A 113 -4.64 14.81 6.55
N TYR A 114 -5.33 14.63 5.42
CA TYR A 114 -4.97 13.58 4.46
C TYR A 114 -3.59 13.77 3.84
N LEU A 115 -3.21 15.01 3.54
CA LEU A 115 -1.89 15.35 3.03
C LEU A 115 -0.81 14.99 4.05
N SER A 116 -1.00 15.36 5.31
CA SER A 116 -0.04 15.09 6.39
C SER A 116 0.12 13.58 6.63
N LEU A 117 -0.97 12.81 6.64
CA LEU A 117 -0.94 11.36 6.71
C LEU A 117 -0.19 10.73 5.52
N SER A 118 -0.50 11.18 4.30
CA SER A 118 0.14 10.68 3.08
C SER A 118 1.64 10.96 3.06
N ILE A 119 2.06 12.16 3.49
CA ILE A 119 3.47 12.52 3.60
C ILE A 119 4.17 11.67 4.66
N SER A 120 3.55 11.45 5.82
CA SER A 120 4.11 10.62 6.89
C SER A 120 4.34 9.18 6.42
N ILE A 121 3.35 8.58 5.77
CA ILE A 121 3.47 7.24 5.19
C ILE A 121 4.57 7.22 4.12
N SER A 122 4.62 8.21 3.23
CA SER A 122 5.62 8.30 2.17
C SER A 122 7.05 8.41 2.71
N ILE A 123 7.26 9.22 3.75
CA ILE A 123 8.57 9.35 4.41
C ILE A 123 9.01 8.04 5.04
N LEU A 124 8.11 7.38 5.80
CA LEU A 124 8.40 6.09 6.44
C LEU A 124 8.77 5.03 5.40
N MET A 125 8.01 4.94 4.32
CA MET A 125 8.25 3.96 3.28
C MET A 125 9.50 4.27 2.44
N ASN A 126 9.79 5.54 2.17
CA ASN A 126 11.04 5.94 1.52
C ASN A 126 12.27 5.64 2.38
N TRP A 127 12.17 5.86 3.68
CA TRP A 127 13.23 5.51 4.61
C TRP A 127 13.46 3.99 4.61
N TYR A 128 12.39 3.20 4.66
CA TYR A 128 12.43 1.74 4.57
C TYR A 128 13.01 1.25 3.25
N ASN A 129 12.59 1.85 2.13
CA ASN A 129 13.12 1.56 0.80
C ASN A 129 14.64 1.81 0.71
N LYS A 130 15.12 2.93 1.25
CA LYS A 130 16.56 3.23 1.29
C LYS A 130 17.35 2.19 2.09
N LYS A 131 16.77 1.64 3.14
CA LYS A 131 17.43 0.63 3.98
C LYS A 131 17.54 -0.73 3.28
N ILE A 132 16.59 -1.06 2.39
CA ILE A 132 16.55 -2.32 1.64
C ILE A 132 17.25 -2.22 0.28
N ALA A 133 17.29 -1.03 -0.31
CA ALA A 133 18.09 -0.76 -1.50
C ALA A 133 19.57 -0.88 -1.15
N ILE A 134 20.11 -2.08 -1.26
CA ILE A 134 21.57 -2.31 -1.18
C ILE A 134 22.18 -1.59 -2.36
N GLN A 135 23.15 -0.73 -2.08
CA GLN A 135 23.88 0.03 -3.08
C GLN A 135 24.44 -0.92 -4.14
N GLU A 136 24.00 -0.76 -5.39
CA GLU A 136 24.81 -1.21 -6.52
C GLU A 136 26.08 -0.37 -6.53
N LYS A 137 27.20 -1.00 -6.18
CA LYS A 137 28.52 -0.54 -6.57
C LYS A 137 28.92 -1.26 -7.83
#